data_dc4472a49d6cc245b6629e2490a0faa2
#
_entry.id   dc4472a49d6cc245b6629e2490a0faa2
#
_cell.length_a   1.000
_cell.length_b   1.000
_cell.length_c   1.000
_cell.angle_alpha   90.00
_cell.angle_beta   90.00
_cell.angle_gamma   90.00
#
_symmetry.space_group_name_H-M   'P 1'
#
loop_
_entity.id
_entity.type
_entity.pdbx_description
1 polymer ?
#
loop_
_entity_poly.entity_id
_entity_poly.type
_entity_poly.pdbx_seq_one_letter_code
_entity_poly.pdbx_strand_id
1 'polypeptide(L)'
;MQDRPHFKFWPRRMPRSITAPAGSLWNNLAVSALRYPDKTALAFFDSAISYAQLLHKAELLAQYLLGLGVKKGDRVVVCMQNCPQLVISHFAILRLDAVVVPVNPMNKSEELKHYITDPDTQVAITTADLAPEWAAASGALTPQQRLKHLLITHFADAFGDKAADDMPPAWRDWLLVQRAVPALDGTQAHTWATALQERAVNLPTVSATSHDMAVLPYTSGTTGLPKGCMHTHGSVMHNAVASGMWGGSSAANVTLCAVPMFHITGMVSLMHTTMFGGATLVIMPRWDRDLAGRLISRHKVTHWTNIPTMVIDLLASPSFEQYDLSSLVYIGGGGAAMPQAVAQRLWEQFGLRYAEGYGLTETAAPSHSNPPDATKQQCLGVPFISADARVIDPETLQEMPVGEQGEIIMHGPMNFQGYWKNPEATAKAFIDFEGKKFFRSGDLGRVDEEGYFFLTDRLKRMINASGFKVWPAEVEALMFKHPAIAEACIIATQDSYRGESVKAIVVLRASHSATTEQDILQWCRDNMAVYKAPRSVQFVAALPKSGSGKVMWRALQEAEVAS
;
A
#
# COMPACT_ATOMS: atom_id res chain seq x y z
N MET A 1 -13.04 -11.94 -24.13
CA MET A 1 -11.85 -11.07 -24.05
C MET A 1 -11.24 -11.03 -25.44
N GLN A 2 -11.00 -9.84 -25.99
CA GLN A 2 -10.23 -9.70 -27.24
C GLN A 2 -8.84 -10.31 -27.06
N ASP A 3 -8.26 -10.86 -28.13
CA ASP A 3 -6.90 -11.39 -28.07
C ASP A 3 -5.91 -10.23 -28.00
N ARG A 4 -5.19 -10.12 -26.88
CA ARG A 4 -4.26 -9.02 -26.60
C ARG A 4 -2.82 -9.55 -26.66
N PRO A 5 -1.84 -8.74 -27.10
CA PRO A 5 -0.45 -9.19 -27.30
C PRO A 5 0.17 -9.85 -26.06
N HIS A 6 -0.12 -9.35 -24.86
CA HIS A 6 0.44 -9.87 -23.60
C HIS A 6 0.02 -11.32 -23.28
N PHE A 7 -1.03 -11.84 -23.90
CA PHE A 7 -1.40 -13.24 -23.68
C PHE A 7 -0.39 -14.25 -24.24
N LYS A 8 0.55 -13.82 -25.07
CA LYS A 8 1.71 -14.65 -25.50
C LYS A 8 2.65 -14.96 -24.34
N PHE A 9 2.74 -14.05 -23.35
CA PHE A 9 3.59 -14.14 -22.17
C PHE A 9 2.82 -14.52 -20.91
N TRP A 10 1.52 -14.82 -21.05
CA TRP A 10 0.67 -15.19 -19.93
C TRP A 10 1.18 -16.46 -19.26
N PRO A 11 1.27 -16.51 -17.92
CA PRO A 11 1.77 -17.69 -17.22
C PRO A 11 0.99 -18.93 -17.63
N ARG A 12 1.69 -20.00 -17.97
CA ARG A 12 1.06 -21.26 -18.37
C ARG A 12 0.14 -21.79 -17.26
N ARG A 13 -1.04 -22.28 -17.65
CA ARG A 13 -2.08 -22.79 -16.74
C ARG A 13 -2.74 -21.70 -15.86
N MET A 14 -2.43 -20.45 -16.04
CA MET A 14 -3.09 -19.34 -15.38
C MET A 14 -4.35 -18.94 -16.17
N PRO A 15 -5.55 -18.89 -15.55
CA PRO A 15 -6.75 -18.39 -16.21
C PRO A 15 -6.61 -16.89 -16.51
N ARG A 16 -7.15 -16.44 -17.64
CA ARG A 16 -7.19 -15.01 -17.99
C ARG A 16 -8.22 -14.24 -17.17
N SER A 17 -9.21 -14.95 -16.64
CA SER A 17 -10.24 -14.40 -15.75
C SER A 17 -10.66 -15.44 -14.72
N ILE A 18 -11.10 -14.96 -13.57
CA ILE A 18 -11.63 -15.79 -12.48
C ILE A 18 -12.99 -15.27 -12.02
N THR A 19 -13.78 -16.17 -11.47
CA THR A 19 -14.89 -15.82 -10.60
C THR A 19 -14.41 -16.01 -9.16
N ALA A 20 -14.22 -14.90 -8.45
CA ALA A 20 -13.84 -14.96 -7.04
C ALA A 20 -14.97 -15.57 -6.20
N PRO A 21 -14.66 -16.23 -5.07
CA PRO A 21 -15.68 -16.72 -4.14
C PRO A 21 -16.65 -15.60 -3.74
N ALA A 22 -17.93 -15.88 -3.80
CA ALA A 22 -18.96 -14.97 -3.33
C ALA A 22 -19.02 -14.93 -1.79
N GLY A 23 -19.47 -13.81 -1.23
CA GLY A 23 -19.67 -13.62 0.20
C GLY A 23 -18.63 -12.76 0.89
N SER A 24 -18.57 -12.86 2.20
CA SER A 24 -17.76 -12.01 3.06
C SER A 24 -16.27 -12.40 3.03
N LEU A 25 -15.39 -11.39 3.14
CA LEU A 25 -13.95 -11.57 3.35
C LEU A 25 -13.62 -12.27 4.68
N TRP A 26 -14.55 -12.28 5.64
CA TRP A 26 -14.45 -13.11 6.85
C TRP A 26 -14.16 -14.58 6.52
N ASN A 27 -14.72 -15.08 5.43
CA ASN A 27 -14.56 -16.47 5.00
C ASN A 27 -13.09 -16.83 4.68
N ASN A 28 -12.23 -15.86 4.38
CA ASN A 28 -10.80 -16.12 4.15
C ASN A 28 -10.14 -16.70 5.40
N LEU A 29 -10.51 -16.20 6.58
CA LEU A 29 -10.04 -16.73 7.86
C LEU A 29 -10.84 -17.97 8.27
N ALA A 30 -12.18 -17.90 8.25
CA ALA A 30 -13.03 -18.95 8.79
C ALA A 30 -12.82 -20.29 8.05
N VAL A 31 -12.76 -20.28 6.72
CA VAL A 31 -12.54 -21.49 5.92
C VAL A 31 -11.12 -22.05 6.13
N SER A 32 -10.12 -21.19 6.21
CA SER A 32 -8.74 -21.63 6.47
C SER A 32 -8.56 -22.19 7.90
N ALA A 33 -9.27 -21.65 8.88
CA ALA A 33 -9.30 -22.19 10.24
C ALA A 33 -9.95 -23.58 10.31
N LEU A 34 -10.99 -23.82 9.50
CA LEU A 34 -11.58 -25.17 9.36
C LEU A 34 -10.65 -26.16 8.68
N ARG A 35 -9.87 -25.71 7.68
CA ARG A 35 -8.96 -26.59 6.91
C ARG A 35 -7.65 -26.88 7.65
N TYR A 36 -7.14 -25.90 8.39
CA TYR A 36 -5.80 -25.93 8.99
C TYR A 36 -5.79 -25.38 10.43
N PRO A 37 -6.62 -25.92 11.35
CA PRO A 37 -6.84 -25.32 12.68
C PRO A 37 -5.54 -25.12 13.49
N ASP A 38 -4.65 -26.10 13.48
CA ASP A 38 -3.43 -26.12 14.29
C ASP A 38 -2.23 -25.47 13.59
N LYS A 39 -2.37 -25.12 12.30
CA LYS A 39 -1.31 -24.49 11.53
C LYS A 39 -1.10 -23.05 11.97
N THR A 40 0.16 -22.62 12.05
CA THR A 40 0.51 -21.23 12.30
C THR A 40 -0.06 -20.33 11.21
N ALA A 41 -0.97 -19.44 11.58
CA ALA A 41 -1.49 -18.38 10.74
C ALA A 41 -0.60 -17.14 10.79
N LEU A 42 -0.20 -16.72 12.00
CA LEU A 42 0.63 -15.54 12.24
C LEU A 42 1.87 -15.92 13.05
N ALA A 43 3.03 -15.42 12.62
CA ALA A 43 4.27 -15.45 13.41
C ALA A 43 4.70 -14.00 13.67
N PHE A 44 5.02 -13.67 14.92
CA PHE A 44 5.39 -12.34 15.35
C PHE A 44 6.44 -12.42 16.46
N PHE A 45 7.69 -12.12 16.14
CA PHE A 45 8.86 -12.35 17.00
C PHE A 45 8.92 -13.80 17.50
N ASP A 46 8.78 -14.02 18.81
CA ASP A 46 8.78 -15.33 19.48
C ASP A 46 7.38 -15.95 19.62
N SER A 47 6.33 -15.25 19.14
CA SER A 47 4.94 -15.67 19.26
C SER A 47 4.42 -16.27 17.96
N ALA A 48 3.62 -17.32 18.07
CA ALA A 48 2.89 -17.92 16.97
C ALA A 48 1.40 -18.08 17.34
N ILE A 49 0.52 -17.73 16.42
CA ILE A 49 -0.92 -17.86 16.57
C ILE A 49 -1.42 -18.81 15.49
N SER A 50 -2.09 -19.92 15.90
CA SER A 50 -2.68 -20.85 14.95
C SER A 50 -3.95 -20.27 14.31
N TYR A 51 -4.41 -20.87 13.20
CA TYR A 51 -5.66 -20.46 12.56
C TYR A 51 -6.87 -20.57 13.50
N ALA A 52 -6.97 -21.63 14.30
CA ALA A 52 -8.04 -21.78 15.29
C ALA A 52 -7.97 -20.70 16.37
N GLN A 53 -6.76 -20.38 16.87
CA GLN A 53 -6.58 -19.32 17.84
C GLN A 53 -6.89 -17.93 17.26
N LEU A 54 -6.51 -17.67 16.00
CA LEU A 54 -6.80 -16.41 15.32
C LEU A 54 -8.30 -16.22 15.12
N LEU A 55 -9.00 -17.28 14.66
CA LEU A 55 -10.44 -17.29 14.52
C LEU A 55 -11.13 -16.98 15.84
N HIS A 56 -10.76 -17.70 16.92
CA HIS A 56 -11.32 -17.51 18.25
C HIS A 56 -11.12 -16.09 18.79
N LYS A 57 -9.89 -15.55 18.68
CA LYS A 57 -9.60 -14.17 19.12
C LYS A 57 -10.40 -13.13 18.31
N ALA A 58 -10.56 -13.35 17.01
CA ALA A 58 -11.37 -12.47 16.16
C ALA A 58 -12.87 -12.53 16.54
N GLU A 59 -13.40 -13.69 16.91
CA GLU A 59 -14.78 -13.85 17.39
C GLU A 59 -14.99 -13.21 18.76
N LEU A 60 -14.06 -13.35 19.70
CA LEU A 60 -14.12 -12.66 21.01
C LEU A 60 -14.15 -11.15 20.84
N LEU A 61 -13.28 -10.62 19.98
CA LEU A 61 -13.28 -9.18 19.70
C LEU A 61 -14.57 -8.74 18.98
N ALA A 62 -15.10 -9.56 18.05
CA ALA A 62 -16.38 -9.28 17.40
C ALA A 62 -17.53 -9.22 18.41
N GLN A 63 -17.60 -10.16 19.38
CA GLN A 63 -18.57 -10.13 20.48
C GLN A 63 -18.46 -8.84 21.29
N TYR A 64 -17.22 -8.39 21.56
CA TYR A 64 -17.00 -7.15 22.28
C TYR A 64 -17.50 -5.94 21.50
N LEU A 65 -17.12 -5.83 20.23
CA LEU A 65 -17.56 -4.75 19.34
C LEU A 65 -19.08 -4.71 19.17
N LEU A 66 -19.73 -5.88 19.08
CA LEU A 66 -21.19 -5.99 19.06
C LEU A 66 -21.80 -5.41 20.34
N GLY A 67 -21.19 -5.68 21.52
CA GLY A 67 -21.58 -5.11 22.81
C GLY A 67 -21.42 -3.59 22.88
N LEU A 68 -20.49 -3.01 22.11
CA LEU A 68 -20.33 -1.56 21.94
C LEU A 68 -21.33 -0.96 20.93
N GLY A 69 -22.19 -1.78 20.33
CA GLY A 69 -23.21 -1.35 19.36
C GLY A 69 -22.77 -1.35 17.90
N VAL A 70 -21.61 -1.93 17.57
CA VAL A 70 -21.17 -2.08 16.18
C VAL A 70 -22.08 -3.07 15.45
N LYS A 71 -22.59 -2.70 14.30
CA LYS A 71 -23.48 -3.48 13.46
C LYS A 71 -23.08 -3.44 11.98
N LYS A 72 -23.74 -4.22 11.17
CA LYS A 72 -23.52 -4.28 9.71
C LYS A 72 -23.47 -2.87 9.08
N GLY A 73 -22.44 -2.62 8.30
CA GLY A 73 -22.23 -1.36 7.58
C GLY A 73 -21.62 -0.23 8.43
N ASP A 74 -21.46 -0.38 9.73
CA ASP A 74 -20.74 0.61 10.55
C ASP A 74 -19.25 0.60 10.19
N ARG A 75 -18.62 1.79 10.24
CA ARG A 75 -17.20 1.97 9.96
C ARG A 75 -16.43 1.96 11.26
N VAL A 76 -15.46 1.06 11.35
CA VAL A 76 -14.58 0.93 12.51
C VAL A 76 -13.15 1.22 12.07
N VAL A 77 -12.53 2.20 12.72
CA VAL A 77 -11.13 2.57 12.43
C VAL A 77 -10.17 1.56 13.04
N VAL A 78 -9.15 1.18 12.27
CA VAL A 78 -7.99 0.43 12.75
C VAL A 78 -6.73 1.25 12.42
N CYS A 79 -6.04 1.72 13.46
CA CYS A 79 -4.86 2.58 13.34
C CYS A 79 -3.71 2.01 14.16
N MET A 80 -2.87 1.22 13.53
CA MET A 80 -1.68 0.62 14.15
C MET A 80 -0.68 0.12 13.12
N GLN A 81 0.56 -0.04 13.52
CA GLN A 81 1.58 -0.71 12.71
C GLN A 81 1.26 -2.20 12.60
N ASN A 82 1.96 -2.89 11.70
CA ASN A 82 1.79 -4.33 11.51
C ASN A 82 1.97 -5.09 12.82
N CYS A 83 0.95 -5.80 13.24
CA CYS A 83 0.95 -6.66 14.43
C CYS A 83 -0.21 -7.67 14.35
N PRO A 84 -0.21 -8.74 15.15
CA PRO A 84 -1.33 -9.68 15.21
C PRO A 84 -2.66 -9.02 15.57
N GLN A 85 -2.64 -8.01 16.42
CA GLN A 85 -3.84 -7.27 16.84
C GLN A 85 -4.53 -6.56 15.65
N LEU A 86 -3.77 -6.07 14.66
CA LEU A 86 -4.32 -5.52 13.44
C LEU A 86 -5.13 -6.57 12.68
N VAL A 87 -4.56 -7.76 12.50
CA VAL A 87 -5.23 -8.87 11.79
C VAL A 87 -6.49 -9.32 12.55
N ILE A 88 -6.39 -9.49 13.86
CA ILE A 88 -7.53 -9.84 14.72
C ILE A 88 -8.64 -8.79 14.61
N SER A 89 -8.30 -7.50 14.70
CA SER A 89 -9.25 -6.39 14.59
C SER A 89 -9.93 -6.35 13.23
N HIS A 90 -9.15 -6.52 12.17
CA HIS A 90 -9.65 -6.54 10.80
C HIS A 90 -10.72 -7.62 10.59
N PHE A 91 -10.42 -8.86 10.99
CA PHE A 91 -11.35 -9.96 10.84
C PHE A 91 -12.52 -9.89 11.84
N ALA A 92 -12.34 -9.34 13.05
CA ALA A 92 -13.43 -9.11 13.98
C ALA A 92 -14.48 -8.13 13.44
N ILE A 93 -14.04 -7.06 12.79
CA ILE A 93 -14.92 -6.08 12.13
C ILE A 93 -15.69 -6.74 10.99
N LEU A 94 -15.00 -7.48 10.11
CA LEU A 94 -15.62 -8.22 9.02
C LEU A 94 -16.59 -9.31 9.50
N ARG A 95 -16.34 -9.90 10.69
CA ARG A 95 -17.25 -10.89 11.33
C ARG A 95 -18.62 -10.32 11.65
N LEU A 96 -18.70 -9.01 11.85
CA LEU A 96 -19.94 -8.27 12.09
C LEU A 96 -20.55 -7.65 10.83
N ASP A 97 -20.04 -7.98 9.65
CA ASP A 97 -20.40 -7.32 8.39
C ASP A 97 -20.20 -5.80 8.43
N ALA A 98 -19.33 -5.32 9.33
CA ALA A 98 -18.92 -3.94 9.44
C ALA A 98 -17.75 -3.61 8.51
N VAL A 99 -17.44 -2.33 8.32
CA VAL A 99 -16.46 -1.83 7.36
C VAL A 99 -15.18 -1.43 8.07
N VAL A 100 -14.06 -1.99 7.63
CA VAL A 100 -12.74 -1.62 8.15
C VAL A 100 -12.27 -0.30 7.54
N VAL A 101 -11.89 0.64 8.39
CA VAL A 101 -11.24 1.91 7.97
C VAL A 101 -9.78 1.86 8.41
N PRO A 102 -8.86 1.44 7.53
CA PRO A 102 -7.45 1.40 7.87
C PRO A 102 -6.87 2.82 7.84
N VAL A 103 -6.16 3.20 8.88
CA VAL A 103 -5.57 4.54 9.03
C VAL A 103 -4.06 4.42 9.24
N ASN A 104 -3.31 5.30 8.57
CA ASN A 104 -1.87 5.36 8.70
C ASN A 104 -1.49 5.78 10.14
N PRO A 105 -0.74 4.96 10.89
CA PRO A 105 -0.36 5.24 12.28
C PRO A 105 0.65 6.40 12.44
N MET A 106 1.10 6.99 11.34
CA MET A 106 1.94 8.20 11.39
C MET A 106 1.13 9.50 11.36
N ASN A 107 -0.19 9.42 11.13
CA ASN A 107 -1.06 10.58 11.16
C ASN A 107 -1.11 11.19 12.57
N LYS A 108 -1.17 12.52 12.62
CA LYS A 108 -1.27 13.30 13.84
C LYS A 108 -2.72 13.69 14.15
N SER A 109 -2.95 14.21 15.34
CA SER A 109 -4.29 14.54 15.85
C SER A 109 -5.12 15.39 14.89
N GLU A 110 -4.53 16.36 14.20
CA GLU A 110 -5.25 17.19 13.21
C GLU A 110 -5.74 16.38 12.01
N GLU A 111 -4.92 15.46 11.52
CA GLU A 111 -5.28 14.58 10.40
C GLU A 111 -6.32 13.53 10.83
N LEU A 112 -6.19 13.02 12.06
CA LEU A 112 -7.08 12.00 12.61
C LEU A 112 -8.53 12.47 12.77
N LYS A 113 -8.78 13.78 12.93
CA LYS A 113 -10.13 14.36 12.93
C LYS A 113 -10.91 13.99 11.66
N HIS A 114 -10.24 14.02 10.51
CA HIS A 114 -10.87 13.65 9.25
C HIS A 114 -11.32 12.18 9.24
N TYR A 115 -10.49 11.27 9.77
CA TYR A 115 -10.82 9.84 9.84
C TYR A 115 -11.87 9.49 10.92
N ILE A 116 -12.21 10.43 11.80
CA ILE A 116 -13.37 10.31 12.69
C ILE A 116 -14.63 10.80 11.98
N THR A 117 -14.57 11.98 11.40
CA THR A 117 -15.75 12.71 10.91
C THR A 117 -16.24 12.27 9.53
N ASP A 118 -15.34 12.01 8.58
CA ASP A 118 -15.73 11.66 7.21
C ASP A 118 -16.40 10.28 7.13
N PRO A 119 -15.86 9.19 7.74
CA PRO A 119 -16.52 7.89 7.76
C PRO A 119 -17.65 7.78 8.79
N ASP A 120 -17.94 8.81 9.56
CA ASP A 120 -18.86 8.77 10.73
C ASP A 120 -18.52 7.62 11.67
N THR A 121 -17.25 7.46 12.02
CA THR A 121 -16.82 6.38 12.90
C THR A 121 -17.13 6.69 14.36
N GLN A 122 -17.58 5.67 15.09
CA GLN A 122 -17.86 5.77 16.53
C GLN A 122 -16.87 4.97 17.37
N VAL A 123 -16.17 4.02 16.73
CA VAL A 123 -15.23 3.10 17.36
C VAL A 123 -13.90 3.14 16.62
N ALA A 124 -12.82 3.33 17.36
CA ALA A 124 -11.46 3.19 16.83
C ALA A 124 -10.67 2.17 17.67
N ILE A 125 -9.80 1.43 17.00
CA ILE A 125 -8.89 0.46 17.60
C ILE A 125 -7.47 0.92 17.29
N THR A 126 -6.64 1.11 18.33
CA THR A 126 -5.29 1.67 18.18
C THR A 126 -4.31 1.06 19.16
N THR A 127 -3.02 1.32 18.96
CA THR A 127 -1.97 0.98 19.93
C THR A 127 -1.78 2.11 20.96
N ALA A 128 -1.29 1.76 22.14
CA ALA A 128 -1.16 2.68 23.27
C ALA A 128 -0.20 3.86 23.02
N ASP A 129 0.78 3.68 22.14
CA ASP A 129 1.68 4.75 21.69
C ASP A 129 0.98 5.83 20.86
N LEU A 130 -0.11 5.46 20.17
CA LEU A 130 -0.91 6.36 19.33
C LEU A 130 -2.15 6.90 20.06
N ALA A 131 -2.54 6.31 21.18
CA ALA A 131 -3.75 6.70 21.92
C ALA A 131 -3.80 8.19 22.30
N PRO A 132 -2.69 8.88 22.65
CA PRO A 132 -2.71 10.32 22.91
C PRO A 132 -3.13 11.15 21.69
N GLU A 133 -2.72 10.78 20.48
CA GLU A 133 -3.13 11.48 19.25
C GLU A 133 -4.63 11.32 18.99
N TRP A 134 -5.18 10.12 19.23
CA TRP A 134 -6.63 9.86 19.13
C TRP A 134 -7.43 10.60 20.20
N ALA A 135 -6.92 10.68 21.42
CA ALA A 135 -7.53 11.45 22.50
C ALA A 135 -7.62 12.94 22.16
N ALA A 136 -6.52 13.51 21.66
CA ALA A 136 -6.48 14.90 21.23
C ALA A 136 -7.40 15.16 20.02
N ALA A 137 -7.39 14.28 19.01
CA ALA A 137 -8.26 14.41 17.84
C ALA A 137 -9.75 14.37 18.21
N SER A 138 -10.17 13.36 18.98
CA SER A 138 -11.56 13.19 19.42
C SER A 138 -12.01 14.33 20.34
N GLY A 139 -11.18 14.71 21.34
CA GLY A 139 -11.49 15.78 22.28
C GLY A 139 -11.67 17.16 21.63
N ALA A 140 -11.00 17.42 20.52
CA ALA A 140 -11.13 18.67 19.76
C ALA A 140 -12.40 18.76 18.89
N LEU A 141 -13.15 17.67 18.73
CA LEU A 141 -14.40 17.62 17.96
C LEU A 141 -15.61 17.99 18.84
N THR A 142 -16.73 18.32 18.19
CA THR A 142 -18.01 18.51 18.91
C THR A 142 -18.45 17.19 19.55
N PRO A 143 -19.22 17.22 20.66
CA PRO A 143 -19.67 16.00 21.33
C PRO A 143 -20.37 14.98 20.42
N GLN A 144 -21.07 15.44 19.38
CA GLN A 144 -21.78 14.60 18.41
C GLN A 144 -20.85 13.91 17.42
N GLN A 145 -19.68 14.50 17.18
CA GLN A 145 -18.68 14.00 16.21
C GLN A 145 -17.58 13.17 16.87
N ARG A 146 -17.48 13.17 18.20
CA ARG A 146 -16.44 12.43 18.93
C ARG A 146 -16.60 10.93 18.76
N LEU A 147 -15.49 10.22 18.89
CA LEU A 147 -15.52 8.79 19.11
C LEU A 147 -16.31 8.48 20.39
N LYS A 148 -17.13 7.45 20.35
CA LYS A 148 -17.74 6.90 21.57
C LYS A 148 -16.79 5.97 22.30
N HIS A 149 -16.04 5.17 21.53
CA HIS A 149 -15.20 4.11 22.06
C HIS A 149 -13.82 4.12 21.42
N LEU A 150 -12.77 4.05 22.25
CA LEU A 150 -11.39 3.86 21.83
C LEU A 150 -10.84 2.57 22.47
N LEU A 151 -10.64 1.52 21.67
CA LEU A 151 -10.02 0.28 22.11
C LEU A 151 -8.51 0.37 21.95
N ILE A 152 -7.78 0.15 23.04
CA ILE A 152 -6.33 0.33 23.13
C ILE A 152 -5.66 -1.02 23.39
N THR A 153 -4.67 -1.36 22.56
CA THR A 153 -3.79 -2.52 22.72
C THR A 153 -2.33 -2.08 22.86
N HIS A 154 -1.50 -2.92 23.46
CA HIS A 154 -0.05 -2.79 23.46
C HIS A 154 0.56 -3.85 22.52
N PHE A 155 1.68 -3.55 21.88
CA PHE A 155 2.38 -4.57 21.11
C PHE A 155 2.76 -5.78 21.98
N ALA A 156 3.08 -5.51 23.23
CA ALA A 156 3.41 -6.52 24.24
C ALA A 156 2.28 -7.55 24.47
N ASP A 157 1.02 -7.20 24.20
CA ASP A 157 -0.11 -8.15 24.32
C ASP A 157 -0.01 -9.33 23.32
N ALA A 158 0.88 -9.23 22.32
CA ALA A 158 1.09 -10.27 21.32
C ALA A 158 2.46 -10.97 21.41
N PHE A 159 3.27 -10.64 22.40
CA PHE A 159 4.61 -11.24 22.57
C PHE A 159 4.60 -12.45 23.51
N GLY A 160 5.57 -13.33 23.30
CA GLY A 160 6.02 -14.28 24.30
C GLY A 160 7.14 -13.69 25.17
N ASP A 161 7.72 -14.53 26.03
CA ASP A 161 8.71 -14.10 27.05
C ASP A 161 10.08 -13.71 26.45
N LYS A 162 10.38 -14.16 25.23
CA LYS A 162 11.67 -13.97 24.55
C LYS A 162 11.66 -12.98 23.39
N ALA A 163 10.57 -12.23 23.21
CA ALA A 163 10.44 -11.29 22.09
C ALA A 163 11.58 -10.27 22.02
N ALA A 164 12.11 -9.85 23.19
CA ALA A 164 13.20 -8.88 23.28
C ALA A 164 14.52 -9.38 22.67
N ASP A 165 14.75 -10.70 22.60
CA ASP A 165 16.01 -11.28 22.11
C ASP A 165 16.19 -11.03 20.59
N ASP A 166 15.10 -11.06 19.84
CA ASP A 166 15.08 -10.87 18.39
C ASP A 166 14.82 -9.44 17.94
N MET A 167 14.40 -8.60 18.87
CA MET A 167 13.95 -7.27 18.58
C MET A 167 15.14 -6.32 18.34
N PRO A 168 15.10 -5.47 17.28
CA PRO A 168 16.08 -4.40 17.13
C PRO A 168 16.15 -3.56 18.42
N PRO A 169 17.34 -3.26 18.96
CA PRO A 169 17.47 -2.54 20.23
C PRO A 169 16.71 -1.22 20.28
N ALA A 170 16.70 -0.48 19.17
CA ALA A 170 15.98 0.78 19.02
C ALA A 170 14.45 0.67 19.13
N TRP A 171 13.88 -0.53 19.03
CA TRP A 171 12.44 -0.75 19.10
C TRP A 171 11.94 -1.18 20.49
N ARG A 172 12.85 -1.53 21.41
CA ARG A 172 12.50 -2.08 22.73
C ARG A 172 11.63 -1.10 23.53
N ASP A 173 12.03 0.17 23.59
CA ASP A 173 11.25 1.21 24.31
C ASP A 173 9.91 1.51 23.63
N TRP A 174 9.82 1.30 22.34
CA TRP A 174 8.57 1.48 21.61
C TRP A 174 7.61 0.31 21.80
N LEU A 175 8.10 -0.93 21.66
CA LEU A 175 7.26 -2.13 21.58
C LEU A 175 6.97 -2.78 22.94
N LEU A 176 7.90 -2.71 23.90
CA LEU A 176 7.80 -3.42 25.19
C LEU A 176 7.17 -2.56 26.30
N VAL A 177 7.26 -1.23 26.20
CA VAL A 177 6.80 -0.36 27.27
C VAL A 177 5.27 -0.35 27.37
N GLN A 178 4.75 -0.68 28.54
CA GLN A 178 3.36 -0.48 28.89
C GLN A 178 3.09 1.02 29.11
N ARG A 179 2.14 1.59 28.40
CA ARG A 179 1.78 3.00 28.47
C ARG A 179 0.43 3.17 29.15
N ALA A 180 0.32 4.17 29.99
CA ALA A 180 -0.96 4.52 30.60
C ALA A 180 -1.97 4.95 29.53
N VAL A 181 -3.22 4.58 29.71
CA VAL A 181 -4.32 5.06 28.88
C VAL A 181 -4.48 6.57 29.12
N PRO A 182 -4.47 7.41 28.08
CA PRO A 182 -4.64 8.86 28.24
C PRO A 182 -6.05 9.18 28.76
N ALA A 183 -6.19 10.33 29.38
CA ALA A 183 -7.52 10.86 29.73
C ALA A 183 -8.28 11.17 28.41
N LEU A 184 -9.51 10.68 28.32
CA LEU A 184 -10.38 10.84 27.15
C LEU A 184 -11.59 11.68 27.52
N ASP A 185 -11.77 12.82 26.82
CA ASP A 185 -12.93 13.68 27.01
C ASP A 185 -14.12 13.18 26.19
N GLY A 186 -15.15 12.64 26.84
CA GLY A 186 -16.38 12.16 26.22
C GLY A 186 -16.23 10.86 25.40
N THR A 187 -15.05 10.22 25.39
CA THR A 187 -14.77 8.94 24.74
C THR A 187 -14.48 7.88 25.79
N GLN A 188 -15.11 6.71 25.70
CA GLN A 188 -14.85 5.60 26.61
C GLN A 188 -13.62 4.80 26.16
N ALA A 189 -12.63 4.66 27.04
CA ALA A 189 -11.48 3.81 26.79
C ALA A 189 -11.77 2.35 27.13
N HIS A 190 -11.23 1.45 26.33
CA HIS A 190 -11.31 0.01 26.51
C HIS A 190 -9.93 -0.62 26.38
N THR A 191 -9.65 -1.70 27.12
CA THR A 191 -8.38 -2.43 27.03
C THR A 191 -8.52 -3.68 26.16
N TRP A 192 -7.42 -4.06 25.52
CA TRP A 192 -7.35 -5.27 24.73
C TRP A 192 -7.66 -6.52 25.55
N ALA A 193 -7.11 -6.62 26.76
CA ALA A 193 -7.37 -7.73 27.67
C ALA A 193 -8.87 -7.89 27.99
N THR A 194 -9.59 -6.78 28.23
CA THR A 194 -11.05 -6.82 28.43
C THR A 194 -11.78 -7.24 27.16
N ALA A 195 -11.33 -6.79 26.01
CA ALA A 195 -11.97 -7.10 24.72
C ALA A 195 -11.88 -8.59 24.34
N LEU A 196 -10.84 -9.28 24.77
CA LEU A 196 -10.62 -10.70 24.49
C LEU A 196 -11.08 -11.66 25.60
N GLN A 197 -11.82 -11.18 26.61
CA GLN A 197 -12.43 -12.08 27.60
C GLN A 197 -13.59 -12.87 27.00
N GLU A 198 -13.75 -14.12 27.47
CA GLU A 198 -14.90 -14.96 27.12
C GLU A 198 -16.23 -14.31 27.51
N ARG A 199 -17.21 -14.38 26.62
CA ARG A 199 -18.56 -13.81 26.81
C ARG A 199 -19.61 -14.74 26.26
N ALA A 200 -20.73 -14.80 26.93
CA ALA A 200 -21.91 -15.52 26.43
C ALA A 200 -22.74 -14.63 25.48
N VAL A 201 -22.14 -14.15 24.40
CA VAL A 201 -22.81 -13.31 23.38
C VAL A 201 -22.86 -14.07 22.05
N ASN A 202 -24.06 -14.29 21.54
CA ASN A 202 -24.21 -14.90 20.23
C ASN A 202 -23.93 -13.87 19.13
N LEU A 203 -22.95 -14.19 18.26
CA LEU A 203 -22.70 -13.39 17.06
C LEU A 203 -23.80 -13.61 16.03
N PRO A 204 -24.23 -12.55 15.32
CA PRO A 204 -25.16 -12.68 14.22
C PRO A 204 -24.57 -13.55 13.10
N THR A 205 -25.44 -14.15 12.29
CA THR A 205 -25.02 -14.83 11.08
C THR A 205 -24.39 -13.83 10.11
N VAL A 206 -23.23 -14.15 9.54
CA VAL A 206 -22.60 -13.34 8.49
C VAL A 206 -23.54 -13.27 7.29
N SER A 207 -23.93 -12.08 6.90
CA SER A 207 -24.91 -11.81 5.85
C SER A 207 -24.36 -10.94 4.71
N ALA A 208 -23.09 -10.51 4.82
CA ALA A 208 -22.46 -9.70 3.79
C ALA A 208 -22.30 -10.49 2.48
N THR A 209 -22.65 -9.82 1.39
CA THR A 209 -22.50 -10.30 0.02
C THR A 209 -21.24 -9.72 -0.61
N SER A 210 -20.88 -10.20 -1.80
CA SER A 210 -19.76 -9.64 -2.58
C SER A 210 -19.95 -8.17 -2.95
N HIS A 211 -21.17 -7.64 -2.89
CA HIS A 211 -21.50 -6.24 -3.25
C HIS A 211 -21.49 -5.28 -2.05
N ASP A 212 -21.52 -5.80 -0.82
CA ASP A 212 -21.46 -4.99 0.38
C ASP A 212 -20.04 -4.39 0.55
N MET A 213 -19.96 -3.16 1.07
CA MET A 213 -18.68 -2.50 1.36
C MET A 213 -17.96 -3.23 2.51
N ALA A 214 -16.70 -3.55 2.32
CA ALA A 214 -15.87 -4.27 3.28
C ALA A 214 -14.79 -3.39 3.92
N VAL A 215 -14.14 -2.58 3.09
CA VAL A 215 -13.02 -1.72 3.53
C VAL A 215 -13.12 -0.35 2.90
N LEU A 216 -12.68 0.67 3.64
CA LEU A 216 -12.67 2.06 3.23
C LEU A 216 -11.27 2.66 3.44
N PRO A 217 -10.27 2.23 2.64
CA PRO A 217 -8.94 2.82 2.67
C PRO A 217 -8.96 4.23 2.08
N TYR A 218 -8.15 5.12 2.65
CA TYR A 218 -8.06 6.50 2.20
C TYR A 218 -6.83 6.70 1.31
N THR A 219 -7.03 7.41 0.20
CA THR A 219 -5.95 7.84 -0.68
C THR A 219 -5.65 9.32 -0.45
N SER A 220 -4.37 9.68 -0.41
CA SER A 220 -3.94 11.07 -0.41
C SER A 220 -4.36 11.70 -1.73
N GLY A 221 -5.54 12.30 -1.75
CA GLY A 221 -6.06 13.00 -2.92
C GLY A 221 -5.05 14.02 -3.44
N THR A 222 -5.06 14.21 -4.75
CA THR A 222 -4.18 15.16 -5.40
C THR A 222 -4.56 16.64 -5.16
N THR A 223 -5.66 16.92 -4.45
CA THR A 223 -6.23 18.27 -4.29
C THR A 223 -7.00 18.43 -2.99
N GLY A 224 -6.45 18.10 -1.83
CA GLY A 224 -7.15 18.33 -0.55
C GLY A 224 -7.11 17.15 0.40
N LEU A 225 -8.12 17.04 1.27
CA LEU A 225 -8.23 15.98 2.25
C LEU A 225 -8.25 14.59 1.60
N PRO A 226 -7.72 13.56 2.30
CA PRO A 226 -7.78 12.18 1.83
C PRO A 226 -9.21 11.74 1.52
N LYS A 227 -9.38 10.94 0.46
CA LYS A 227 -10.69 10.42 0.03
C LYS A 227 -10.80 8.95 0.35
N GLY A 228 -11.90 8.53 0.96
CA GLY A 228 -12.18 7.12 1.22
C GLY A 228 -12.58 6.38 -0.06
N CYS A 229 -11.85 5.32 -0.42
CA CYS A 229 -12.13 4.46 -1.57
C CYS A 229 -13.05 3.33 -1.12
N MET A 230 -14.27 3.28 -1.63
CA MET A 230 -15.26 2.25 -1.29
C MET A 230 -14.94 0.93 -1.97
N HIS A 231 -14.40 -0.03 -1.24
CA HIS A 231 -14.17 -1.38 -1.74
C HIS A 231 -15.17 -2.38 -1.17
N THR A 232 -15.71 -3.22 -2.06
CA THR A 232 -16.61 -4.29 -1.68
C THR A 232 -15.85 -5.54 -1.25
N HIS A 233 -16.55 -6.46 -0.59
CA HIS A 233 -16.01 -7.80 -0.37
C HIS A 233 -15.56 -8.45 -1.68
N GLY A 234 -16.30 -8.27 -2.77
CA GLY A 234 -15.98 -8.85 -4.07
C GLY A 234 -14.70 -8.29 -4.71
N SER A 235 -14.48 -6.95 -4.66
CA SER A 235 -13.29 -6.35 -5.26
C SER A 235 -12.00 -6.75 -4.54
N VAL A 236 -12.02 -6.81 -3.22
CA VAL A 236 -10.90 -7.27 -2.40
C VAL A 236 -10.68 -8.78 -2.55
N MET A 237 -11.76 -9.58 -2.51
CA MET A 237 -11.69 -11.03 -2.69
C MET A 237 -11.07 -11.39 -4.04
N HIS A 238 -11.50 -10.71 -5.11
CA HIS A 238 -10.95 -10.93 -6.45
C HIS A 238 -9.42 -10.78 -6.44
N ASN A 239 -8.91 -9.66 -5.91
CA ASN A 239 -7.47 -9.42 -5.93
C ASN A 239 -6.70 -10.29 -4.93
N ALA A 240 -7.29 -10.67 -3.82
CA ALA A 240 -6.67 -11.63 -2.90
C ALA A 240 -6.46 -13.00 -3.57
N VAL A 241 -7.48 -13.50 -4.27
CA VAL A 241 -7.41 -14.78 -5.01
C VAL A 241 -6.45 -14.66 -6.20
N ALA A 242 -6.59 -13.60 -7.00
CA ALA A 242 -5.74 -13.37 -8.17
C ALA A 242 -4.26 -13.23 -7.79
N SER A 243 -3.94 -12.53 -6.70
CA SER A 243 -2.57 -12.40 -6.19
C SER A 243 -2.00 -13.74 -5.74
N GLY A 244 -2.81 -14.56 -5.05
CA GLY A 244 -2.42 -15.91 -4.65
C GLY A 244 -2.12 -16.80 -5.85
N MET A 245 -2.97 -16.78 -6.87
CA MET A 245 -2.76 -17.54 -8.10
C MET A 245 -1.52 -17.08 -8.84
N TRP A 246 -1.34 -15.76 -9.02
CA TRP A 246 -0.21 -15.18 -9.74
C TRP A 246 1.15 -15.49 -9.09
N GLY A 247 1.21 -15.42 -7.76
CA GLY A 247 2.39 -15.76 -6.99
C GLY A 247 2.59 -17.26 -6.74
N GLY A 248 1.66 -18.13 -7.20
CA GLY A 248 1.73 -19.56 -6.93
C GLY A 248 1.51 -19.93 -5.45
N SER A 249 0.70 -19.14 -4.74
CA SER A 249 0.47 -19.32 -3.30
C SER A 249 -0.27 -20.63 -2.97
N SER A 250 0.12 -21.25 -1.88
CA SER A 250 -0.50 -22.46 -1.33
C SER A 250 -0.46 -22.44 0.20
N ALA A 251 -1.10 -23.40 0.85
CA ALA A 251 -1.03 -23.52 2.30
C ALA A 251 0.39 -23.78 2.83
N ALA A 252 1.31 -24.29 2.00
CA ALA A 252 2.70 -24.51 2.40
C ALA A 252 3.54 -23.22 2.44
N ASN A 253 3.02 -22.12 1.93
CA ASN A 253 3.77 -20.88 1.83
C ASN A 253 3.92 -20.17 3.17
N VAL A 254 5.04 -19.46 3.26
CA VAL A 254 5.35 -18.53 4.35
C VAL A 254 5.63 -17.17 3.73
N THR A 255 4.84 -16.17 4.11
CA THR A 255 4.87 -14.82 3.53
C THR A 255 5.46 -13.83 4.53
N LEU A 256 6.48 -13.07 4.14
CA LEU A 256 6.99 -11.94 4.95
C LEU A 256 6.11 -10.71 4.75
N CYS A 257 5.56 -10.20 5.84
CA CYS A 257 4.75 -8.99 5.87
C CYS A 257 5.54 -7.80 6.44
N ALA A 258 6.35 -7.16 5.60
CA ALA A 258 7.07 -5.92 5.91
C ALA A 258 6.34 -4.68 5.35
N VAL A 259 5.55 -4.86 4.28
CA VAL A 259 4.70 -3.79 3.74
C VAL A 259 3.53 -3.52 4.69
N PRO A 260 3.19 -2.25 4.95
CA PRO A 260 2.13 -1.92 5.90
C PRO A 260 0.75 -2.49 5.53
N MET A 261 0.10 -3.20 6.47
CA MET A 261 -1.25 -3.75 6.30
C MET A 261 -2.36 -2.67 6.38
N PHE A 262 -2.07 -1.48 6.89
CA PHE A 262 -2.99 -0.35 6.77
C PHE A 262 -3.03 0.24 5.35
N HIS A 263 -2.10 -0.13 4.49
CA HIS A 263 -2.09 0.19 3.06
C HIS A 263 -2.70 -0.96 2.26
N ILE A 264 -3.38 -0.62 1.15
CA ILE A 264 -4.14 -1.59 0.34
C ILE A 264 -3.29 -2.77 -0.13
N THR A 265 -2.01 -2.58 -0.45
CA THR A 265 -1.11 -3.67 -0.89
C THR A 265 -0.86 -4.67 0.24
N GLY A 266 -0.51 -4.20 1.44
CA GLY A 266 -0.30 -5.08 2.60
C GLY A 266 -1.59 -5.78 3.04
N MET A 267 -2.71 -5.09 2.97
CA MET A 267 -4.02 -5.64 3.32
C MET A 267 -4.45 -6.74 2.35
N VAL A 268 -4.41 -6.49 1.04
CA VAL A 268 -4.96 -7.38 0.03
C VAL A 268 -3.95 -8.43 -0.40
N SER A 269 -2.79 -8.00 -0.93
CA SER A 269 -1.81 -8.92 -1.52
C SER A 269 -1.01 -9.72 -0.50
N LEU A 270 -0.99 -9.30 0.79
CA LEU A 270 -0.34 -10.05 1.86
C LEU A 270 -1.38 -10.68 2.79
N MET A 271 -2.10 -9.88 3.60
CA MET A 271 -2.98 -10.41 4.64
C MET A 271 -4.11 -11.28 4.06
N HIS A 272 -4.96 -10.73 3.18
CA HIS A 272 -6.08 -11.49 2.63
C HIS A 272 -5.64 -12.66 1.75
N THR A 273 -4.60 -12.49 0.94
CA THR A 273 -4.04 -13.57 0.11
C THR A 273 -3.53 -14.72 0.97
N THR A 274 -2.79 -14.42 2.05
CA THR A 274 -2.25 -15.44 2.96
C THR A 274 -3.37 -16.17 3.70
N MET A 275 -4.35 -15.42 4.23
CA MET A 275 -5.48 -16.02 4.95
C MET A 275 -6.35 -16.89 4.03
N PHE A 276 -6.62 -16.44 2.80
CA PHE A 276 -7.36 -17.22 1.80
C PHE A 276 -6.65 -18.54 1.46
N GLY A 277 -5.33 -18.51 1.28
CA GLY A 277 -4.51 -19.67 0.94
C GLY A 277 -4.25 -20.66 2.10
N GLY A 278 -4.54 -20.27 3.33
CA GLY A 278 -4.16 -21.03 4.52
C GLY A 278 -2.65 -21.04 4.78
N ALA A 279 -1.93 -20.04 4.31
CA ALA A 279 -0.48 -19.87 4.45
C ALA A 279 -0.10 -19.24 5.80
N THR A 280 1.19 -19.09 6.09
CA THR A 280 1.69 -18.41 7.29
C THR A 280 2.12 -16.98 6.96
N LEU A 281 1.70 -16.00 7.77
CA LEU A 281 2.11 -14.61 7.68
C LEU A 281 3.13 -14.30 8.78
N VAL A 282 4.37 -14.00 8.39
CA VAL A 282 5.44 -13.55 9.30
C VAL A 282 5.41 -12.03 9.33
N ILE A 283 5.08 -11.45 10.47
CA ILE A 283 4.77 -10.03 10.61
C ILE A 283 5.99 -9.26 11.12
N MET A 284 6.31 -8.16 10.44
CA MET A 284 7.24 -7.13 10.92
C MET A 284 6.46 -5.84 11.22
N PRO A 285 6.66 -5.21 12.39
CA PRO A 285 5.99 -3.95 12.73
C PRO A 285 6.37 -2.80 11.80
N ARG A 286 7.65 -2.69 11.51
CA ARG A 286 8.28 -1.73 10.58
C ARG A 286 9.41 -2.41 9.83
N TRP A 287 9.93 -1.75 8.81
CA TRP A 287 11.08 -2.24 8.09
C TRP A 287 12.36 -2.12 8.95
N ASP A 288 13.08 -3.22 9.06
CA ASP A 288 14.46 -3.33 9.52
C ASP A 288 15.13 -4.44 8.72
N ARG A 289 16.21 -4.12 8.01
CA ARG A 289 16.86 -5.05 7.07
C ARG A 289 17.43 -6.29 7.73
N ASP A 290 18.02 -6.12 8.92
CA ASP A 290 18.66 -7.23 9.59
C ASP A 290 17.63 -8.17 10.25
N LEU A 291 16.54 -7.60 10.77
CA LEU A 291 15.40 -8.41 11.23
C LEU A 291 14.77 -9.15 10.05
N ALA A 292 14.59 -8.49 8.89
CA ALA A 292 14.05 -9.15 7.69
C ALA A 292 14.89 -10.36 7.27
N GLY A 293 16.22 -10.21 7.20
CA GLY A 293 17.14 -11.30 6.88
C GLY A 293 17.03 -12.48 7.88
N ARG A 294 16.97 -12.18 9.18
CA ARG A 294 16.78 -13.21 10.23
C ARG A 294 15.42 -13.90 10.11
N LEU A 295 14.33 -13.16 9.89
CA LEU A 295 13.00 -13.74 9.76
C LEU A 295 12.87 -14.62 8.51
N ILE A 296 13.44 -14.21 7.37
CA ILE A 296 13.47 -15.01 6.14
C ILE A 296 14.19 -16.33 6.42
N SER A 297 15.38 -16.28 7.03
CA SER A 297 16.18 -17.46 7.35
C SER A 297 15.47 -18.40 8.33
N ARG A 298 14.93 -17.86 9.43
CA ARG A 298 14.29 -18.62 10.52
C ARG A 298 13.02 -19.30 10.09
N HIS A 299 12.11 -18.53 9.48
CA HIS A 299 10.77 -19.02 9.12
C HIS A 299 10.73 -19.67 7.74
N LYS A 300 11.88 -19.75 7.04
CA LYS A 300 11.96 -20.25 5.67
C LYS A 300 10.91 -19.58 4.77
N VAL A 301 10.94 -18.26 4.79
CA VAL A 301 10.02 -17.44 4.01
C VAL A 301 10.13 -17.80 2.53
N THR A 302 8.99 -18.05 1.90
CA THR A 302 8.90 -18.42 0.49
C THR A 302 8.50 -17.26 -0.41
N HIS A 303 7.71 -16.31 0.12
CA HIS A 303 7.15 -15.19 -0.62
C HIS A 303 7.46 -13.86 0.07
N TRP A 304 8.01 -12.92 -0.69
CA TRP A 304 8.28 -11.59 -0.17
C TRP A 304 7.82 -10.51 -1.15
N THR A 305 6.63 -9.97 -0.89
CA THR A 305 6.15 -8.75 -1.55
C THR A 305 6.72 -7.53 -0.80
N ASN A 306 7.35 -6.63 -1.53
CA ASN A 306 8.13 -5.54 -0.96
C ASN A 306 8.11 -4.27 -1.83
N ILE A 307 8.90 -3.29 -1.47
CA ILE A 307 9.26 -2.15 -2.32
C ILE A 307 10.76 -2.23 -2.65
N PRO A 308 11.22 -1.73 -3.81
CA PRO A 308 12.62 -1.85 -4.24
C PRO A 308 13.64 -1.40 -3.20
N THR A 309 13.34 -0.35 -2.44
CA THR A 309 14.21 0.17 -1.38
C THR A 309 14.49 -0.84 -0.27
N MET A 310 13.53 -1.70 0.06
CA MET A 310 13.72 -2.79 1.05
C MET A 310 14.72 -3.83 0.54
N VAL A 311 14.63 -4.19 -0.73
CA VAL A 311 15.57 -5.14 -1.35
C VAL A 311 16.98 -4.55 -1.39
N ILE A 312 17.12 -3.31 -1.83
CA ILE A 312 18.40 -2.61 -1.88
C ILE A 312 19.03 -2.56 -0.49
N ASP A 313 18.25 -2.21 0.52
CA ASP A 313 18.73 -2.08 1.90
C ASP A 313 19.15 -3.43 2.49
N LEU A 314 18.37 -4.51 2.26
CA LEU A 314 18.75 -5.87 2.69
C LEU A 314 20.05 -6.33 2.03
N LEU A 315 20.19 -6.16 0.71
CA LEU A 315 21.40 -6.54 -0.03
C LEU A 315 22.64 -5.70 0.37
N ALA A 316 22.45 -4.52 0.95
CA ALA A 316 23.49 -3.65 1.49
C ALA A 316 23.80 -3.90 2.97
N SER A 317 23.13 -4.86 3.63
CA SER A 317 23.42 -5.18 5.03
C SER A 317 24.84 -5.74 5.17
N PRO A 318 25.64 -5.26 6.15
CA PRO A 318 26.93 -5.86 6.49
C PRO A 318 26.81 -7.33 6.94
N SER A 319 25.64 -7.73 7.42
CA SER A 319 25.36 -9.10 7.87
C SER A 319 24.72 -9.97 6.79
N PHE A 320 24.64 -9.48 5.55
CA PHE A 320 23.90 -10.14 4.46
C PHE A 320 24.30 -11.60 4.24
N GLU A 321 25.60 -11.91 4.26
CA GLU A 321 26.15 -13.25 4.07
C GLU A 321 25.74 -14.25 5.18
N GLN A 322 25.20 -13.78 6.29
CA GLN A 322 24.72 -14.61 7.40
C GLN A 322 23.27 -15.07 7.20
N TYR A 323 22.55 -14.50 6.22
CA TYR A 323 21.14 -14.81 6.00
C TYR A 323 20.96 -15.87 4.92
N ASP A 324 20.17 -16.89 5.25
CA ASP A 324 19.75 -17.91 4.30
C ASP A 324 18.45 -17.48 3.60
N LEU A 325 18.58 -17.01 2.36
CA LEU A 325 17.46 -16.60 1.52
C LEU A 325 17.02 -17.69 0.53
N SER A 326 17.60 -18.90 0.59
CA SER A 326 17.39 -20.00 -0.36
C SER A 326 15.94 -20.52 -0.40
N SER A 327 15.14 -20.24 0.64
CA SER A 327 13.73 -20.59 0.69
C SER A 327 12.82 -19.71 -0.16
N LEU A 328 13.30 -18.54 -0.59
CA LEU A 328 12.51 -17.61 -1.41
C LEU A 328 12.24 -18.21 -2.79
N VAL A 329 10.98 -18.29 -3.18
CA VAL A 329 10.53 -18.72 -4.51
C VAL A 329 9.85 -17.58 -5.28
N TYR A 330 9.38 -16.55 -4.59
CA TYR A 330 8.76 -15.36 -5.17
C TYR A 330 9.25 -14.10 -4.50
N ILE A 331 9.69 -13.14 -5.31
CA ILE A 331 10.01 -11.79 -4.89
C ILE A 331 9.41 -10.80 -5.90
N GLY A 332 8.71 -9.80 -5.40
CA GLY A 332 8.10 -8.81 -6.27
C GLY A 332 7.50 -7.67 -5.46
N GLY A 333 6.94 -6.72 -6.17
CA GLY A 333 6.31 -5.57 -5.52
C GLY A 333 6.15 -4.40 -6.47
N GLY A 334 6.00 -3.21 -5.90
CA GLY A 334 5.73 -2.01 -6.69
C GLY A 334 5.97 -0.73 -5.90
N GLY A 335 5.35 0.34 -6.38
CA GLY A 335 5.49 1.67 -5.77
C GLY A 335 6.68 2.47 -6.28
N ALA A 336 7.69 1.82 -6.85
CA ALA A 336 8.81 2.39 -7.59
C ALA A 336 9.38 1.34 -8.55
N ALA A 337 10.13 1.75 -9.56
CA ALA A 337 10.84 0.84 -10.45
C ALA A 337 12.06 0.22 -9.75
N MET A 338 12.30 -1.07 -9.99
CA MET A 338 13.48 -1.77 -9.50
C MET A 338 14.72 -1.37 -10.33
N PRO A 339 15.82 -0.91 -9.70
CA PRO A 339 17.06 -0.65 -10.44
C PRO A 339 17.59 -1.91 -11.12
N GLN A 340 18.01 -1.77 -12.38
CA GLN A 340 18.46 -2.90 -13.21
C GLN A 340 19.59 -3.70 -12.57
N ALA A 341 20.58 -3.04 -11.99
CA ALA A 341 21.70 -3.70 -11.33
C ALA A 341 21.27 -4.56 -10.12
N VAL A 342 20.23 -4.12 -9.39
CA VAL A 342 19.68 -4.87 -8.25
C VAL A 342 18.89 -6.09 -8.74
N ALA A 343 18.06 -5.92 -9.76
CA ALA A 343 17.32 -7.03 -10.37
C ALA A 343 18.27 -8.09 -10.95
N GLN A 344 19.36 -7.67 -11.59
CA GLN A 344 20.39 -8.55 -12.11
C GLN A 344 21.08 -9.33 -10.97
N ARG A 345 21.44 -8.65 -9.85
CA ARG A 345 22.04 -9.31 -8.68
C ARG A 345 21.11 -10.36 -8.08
N LEU A 346 19.80 -10.08 -7.96
CA LEU A 346 18.83 -11.07 -7.47
C LEU A 346 18.78 -12.32 -8.37
N TRP A 347 18.86 -12.14 -9.68
CA TRP A 347 18.88 -13.24 -10.63
C TRP A 347 20.17 -14.07 -10.53
N GLU A 348 21.33 -13.41 -10.51
CA GLU A 348 22.64 -14.09 -10.49
C GLU A 348 22.89 -14.83 -9.17
N GLN A 349 22.51 -14.26 -8.04
CA GLN A 349 22.79 -14.85 -6.72
C GLN A 349 21.73 -15.84 -6.27
N PHE A 350 20.46 -15.64 -6.62
CA PHE A 350 19.34 -16.40 -6.06
C PHE A 350 18.45 -17.05 -7.13
N GLY A 351 18.66 -16.79 -8.41
CA GLY A 351 17.77 -17.25 -9.48
C GLY A 351 16.37 -16.60 -9.43
N LEU A 352 16.22 -15.49 -8.69
CA LEU A 352 14.94 -14.82 -8.48
C LEU A 352 14.76 -13.68 -9.47
N ARG A 353 13.64 -13.70 -10.20
CA ARG A 353 13.21 -12.57 -11.04
C ARG A 353 12.33 -11.65 -10.22
N TYR A 354 12.65 -10.36 -10.19
CA TYR A 354 11.82 -9.40 -9.50
C TYR A 354 10.56 -9.10 -10.32
N ALA A 355 9.40 -9.47 -9.79
CA ALA A 355 8.11 -9.24 -10.44
C ALA A 355 7.58 -7.85 -10.05
N GLU A 356 7.89 -6.84 -10.86
CA GLU A 356 7.30 -5.51 -10.67
C GLU A 356 5.80 -5.55 -10.93
N GLY A 357 5.05 -4.78 -10.13
CA GLY A 357 3.62 -4.62 -10.25
C GLY A 357 3.17 -3.18 -10.02
N TYR A 358 1.99 -2.87 -10.50
CA TYR A 358 1.37 -1.57 -10.36
C TYR A 358 -0.07 -1.72 -9.91
N GLY A 359 -0.48 -0.80 -9.03
CA GLY A 359 -1.83 -0.71 -8.53
C GLY A 359 -2.03 0.53 -7.69
N LEU A 360 -3.28 0.83 -7.44
CA LEU A 360 -3.73 2.01 -6.73
C LEU A 360 -4.64 1.60 -5.57
N THR A 361 -4.91 2.53 -4.67
CA THR A 361 -5.94 2.29 -3.66
C THR A 361 -7.28 1.97 -4.32
N GLU A 362 -7.59 2.64 -5.42
CA GLU A 362 -8.81 2.50 -6.22
C GLU A 362 -8.95 1.14 -6.96
N THR A 363 -7.85 0.37 -7.06
CA THR A 363 -7.86 -0.96 -7.73
C THR A 363 -7.63 -2.13 -6.78
N ALA A 364 -7.85 -1.95 -5.48
CA ALA A 364 -7.61 -2.99 -4.46
C ALA A 364 -6.21 -3.65 -4.58
N ALA A 365 -5.16 -2.87 -4.74
CA ALA A 365 -3.78 -3.26 -5.01
C ALA A 365 -3.54 -3.60 -6.50
N PRO A 366 -3.00 -4.77 -6.95
CA PRO A 366 -2.48 -4.85 -8.30
C PRO A 366 -3.56 -4.78 -9.38
N SER A 367 -3.32 -3.91 -10.36
CA SER A 367 -4.03 -3.87 -11.65
C SER A 367 -3.15 -4.36 -12.80
N HIS A 368 -1.82 -4.30 -12.62
CA HIS A 368 -0.81 -4.85 -13.52
C HIS A 368 0.26 -5.58 -12.70
N SER A 369 0.83 -6.62 -13.28
CA SER A 369 1.97 -7.33 -12.69
C SER A 369 2.79 -7.99 -13.80
N ASN A 370 4.10 -8.06 -13.60
CA ASN A 370 4.94 -8.85 -14.48
C ASN A 370 4.62 -10.34 -14.34
N PRO A 371 4.51 -11.07 -15.46
CA PRO A 371 4.45 -12.53 -15.42
C PRO A 371 5.73 -13.07 -14.78
N PRO A 372 5.64 -13.99 -13.77
CA PRO A 372 6.83 -14.45 -13.05
C PRO A 372 7.94 -15.03 -13.94
N ASP A 373 7.56 -15.69 -15.04
CA ASP A 373 8.49 -16.33 -15.98
C ASP A 373 8.95 -15.40 -17.12
N ALA A 374 8.33 -14.22 -17.27
CA ALA A 374 8.57 -13.29 -18.37
C ALA A 374 8.58 -11.83 -17.88
N THR A 375 9.39 -11.55 -16.86
CA THR A 375 9.50 -10.19 -16.31
C THR A 375 10.26 -9.27 -17.25
N LYS A 376 9.73 -8.03 -17.43
CA LYS A 376 10.47 -6.89 -17.97
C LYS A 376 10.84 -5.96 -16.82
N GLN A 377 12.04 -5.40 -16.88
CA GLN A 377 12.51 -4.47 -15.87
C GLN A 377 11.96 -3.06 -16.11
N GLN A 378 11.78 -2.29 -15.02
CA GLN A 378 11.24 -0.93 -15.04
C GLN A 378 9.89 -0.84 -15.78
N CYS A 379 9.05 -1.83 -15.57
CA CYS A 379 7.82 -2.07 -16.27
C CYS A 379 6.70 -2.38 -15.26
N LEU A 380 5.52 -1.82 -15.47
CA LEU A 380 4.34 -2.11 -14.64
C LEU A 380 3.87 -3.57 -14.77
N GLY A 381 4.31 -4.25 -15.83
CA GLY A 381 3.85 -5.57 -16.23
C GLY A 381 2.70 -5.53 -17.23
N VAL A 382 1.94 -6.61 -17.27
CA VAL A 382 0.75 -6.77 -18.10
C VAL A 382 -0.52 -6.58 -17.26
N PRO A 383 -1.68 -6.28 -17.86
CA PRO A 383 -2.96 -6.25 -17.14
C PRO A 383 -3.17 -7.54 -16.35
N PHE A 384 -3.58 -7.40 -15.10
CA PHE A 384 -3.72 -8.50 -14.16
C PHE A 384 -4.91 -9.42 -14.49
N ILE A 385 -5.08 -10.54 -13.77
CA ILE A 385 -6.20 -11.48 -13.98
C ILE A 385 -7.52 -10.71 -13.97
N SER A 386 -8.36 -10.92 -14.97
CA SER A 386 -9.65 -10.26 -15.23
C SER A 386 -9.56 -8.73 -15.49
N ALA A 387 -8.38 -8.14 -15.50
CA ALA A 387 -8.23 -6.73 -15.80
C ALA A 387 -8.20 -6.48 -17.32
N ASP A 388 -8.84 -5.39 -17.73
CA ASP A 388 -8.74 -4.80 -19.06
C ASP A 388 -8.13 -3.40 -18.90
N ALA A 389 -6.98 -3.13 -19.52
CA ALA A 389 -6.31 -1.84 -19.44
C ALA A 389 -6.05 -1.28 -20.83
N ARG A 390 -6.11 0.06 -20.93
CA ARG A 390 -5.86 0.82 -22.14
C ARG A 390 -4.99 2.03 -21.85
N VAL A 391 -4.39 2.56 -22.90
CA VAL A 391 -3.76 3.87 -22.90
C VAL A 391 -4.56 4.76 -23.82
N ILE A 392 -5.08 5.87 -23.31
CA ILE A 392 -5.95 6.78 -24.06
C ILE A 392 -5.39 8.20 -24.06
N ASP A 393 -5.73 8.97 -25.06
CA ASP A 393 -5.57 10.42 -25.02
C ASP A 393 -6.52 10.99 -23.95
N PRO A 394 -6.01 11.74 -22.95
CA PRO A 394 -6.84 12.22 -21.84
C PRO A 394 -7.89 13.29 -22.23
N GLU A 395 -7.74 13.92 -23.41
CA GLU A 395 -8.64 14.97 -23.93
C GLU A 395 -9.69 14.40 -24.89
N THR A 396 -9.24 13.61 -25.88
CA THR A 396 -10.13 13.03 -26.90
C THR A 396 -10.75 11.70 -26.48
N LEU A 397 -10.22 11.06 -25.44
CA LEU A 397 -10.62 9.74 -24.93
C LEU A 397 -10.47 8.61 -25.95
N GLN A 398 -9.66 8.78 -27.00
CA GLN A 398 -9.37 7.74 -27.96
C GLN A 398 -8.18 6.88 -27.55
N GLU A 399 -8.19 5.59 -27.89
CA GLU A 399 -7.06 4.70 -27.61
C GLU A 399 -5.83 5.16 -28.40
N MET A 400 -4.69 5.23 -27.69
CA MET A 400 -3.43 5.63 -28.29
C MET A 400 -2.81 4.49 -29.09
N PRO A 401 -2.09 4.80 -30.19
CA PRO A 401 -1.25 3.82 -30.87
C PRO A 401 -0.23 3.18 -29.92
N VAL A 402 0.14 1.93 -30.23
CA VAL A 402 1.19 1.21 -29.48
C VAL A 402 2.49 2.02 -29.47
N GLY A 403 3.08 2.18 -28.29
CA GLY A 403 4.30 2.96 -28.08
C GLY A 403 4.05 4.43 -27.72
N GLU A 404 2.89 4.96 -28.06
CA GLU A 404 2.54 6.35 -27.77
C GLU A 404 2.07 6.52 -26.32
N GLN A 405 2.31 7.71 -25.75
CA GLN A 405 1.98 8.04 -24.39
C GLN A 405 0.54 8.55 -24.25
N GLY A 406 -0.15 8.07 -23.22
CA GLY A 406 -1.49 8.53 -22.84
C GLY A 406 -1.82 8.18 -21.40
N GLU A 407 -3.05 8.43 -20.97
CA GLU A 407 -3.54 8.06 -19.65
C GLU A 407 -3.86 6.56 -19.59
N ILE A 408 -3.35 5.88 -18.56
CA ILE A 408 -3.68 4.48 -18.30
C ILE A 408 -5.07 4.42 -17.67
N ILE A 409 -5.99 3.72 -18.31
CA ILE A 409 -7.32 3.44 -17.79
C ILE A 409 -7.53 1.95 -17.56
N MET A 410 -8.35 1.58 -16.59
CA MET A 410 -8.49 0.20 -16.15
C MET A 410 -9.95 -0.18 -15.88
N HIS A 411 -10.33 -1.37 -16.34
CA HIS A 411 -11.61 -2.00 -16.05
C HIS A 411 -11.38 -3.38 -15.46
N GLY A 412 -12.11 -3.73 -14.41
CA GLY A 412 -12.06 -5.07 -13.82
C GLY A 412 -12.77 -5.15 -12.47
N PRO A 413 -12.94 -6.38 -11.96
CA PRO A 413 -13.60 -6.63 -10.67
C PRO A 413 -12.89 -6.00 -9.47
N MET A 414 -11.58 -5.69 -9.60
CA MET A 414 -10.76 -5.08 -8.57
C MET A 414 -11.07 -3.59 -8.34
N ASN A 415 -11.76 -2.93 -9.27
CA ASN A 415 -12.04 -1.51 -9.16
C ASN A 415 -12.98 -1.20 -7.99
N PHE A 416 -12.72 -0.06 -7.34
CA PHE A 416 -13.58 0.47 -6.29
C PHE A 416 -14.95 0.92 -6.83
N GLN A 417 -15.92 1.09 -5.95
CA GLN A 417 -17.25 1.59 -6.34
C GLN A 417 -17.27 3.11 -6.57
N GLY A 418 -16.36 3.83 -5.93
CA GLY A 418 -16.26 5.29 -5.96
C GLY A 418 -15.70 5.83 -4.65
N TYR A 419 -15.66 7.15 -4.54
CA TYR A 419 -15.20 7.84 -3.33
C TYR A 419 -16.36 8.07 -2.36
N TRP A 420 -16.12 7.74 -1.08
CA TRP A 420 -17.09 7.90 -0.01
C TRP A 420 -17.57 9.35 0.09
N LYS A 421 -18.90 9.54 0.14
CA LYS A 421 -19.56 10.85 0.21
C LYS A 421 -19.09 11.90 -0.83
N ASN A 422 -18.47 11.44 -1.93
CA ASN A 422 -17.94 12.36 -2.95
C ASN A 422 -18.37 11.92 -4.37
N PRO A 423 -19.64 12.14 -4.74
CA PRO A 423 -20.18 11.74 -6.04
C PRO A 423 -19.52 12.48 -7.21
N GLU A 424 -19.10 13.74 -7.02
CA GLU A 424 -18.43 14.51 -8.06
C GLU A 424 -17.06 13.93 -8.41
N ALA A 425 -16.23 13.62 -7.39
CA ALA A 425 -14.94 12.96 -7.61
C ALA A 425 -15.12 11.55 -8.19
N THR A 426 -16.17 10.84 -7.78
CA THR A 426 -16.52 9.53 -8.32
C THR A 426 -16.87 9.63 -9.81
N ALA A 427 -17.70 10.58 -10.22
CA ALA A 427 -18.06 10.78 -11.63
C ALA A 427 -16.83 11.09 -12.50
N LYS A 428 -15.89 11.90 -11.99
CA LYS A 428 -14.63 12.23 -12.69
C LYS A 428 -13.63 11.07 -12.76
N ALA A 429 -13.76 10.08 -11.87
CA ALA A 429 -12.85 8.95 -11.80
C ALA A 429 -13.16 7.84 -12.82
N PHE A 430 -14.30 7.90 -13.49
CA PHE A 430 -14.71 6.87 -14.44
C PHE A 430 -15.12 7.45 -15.77
N ILE A 431 -14.91 6.66 -16.81
CA ILE A 431 -15.43 6.92 -18.17
C ILE A 431 -16.07 5.67 -18.73
N ASP A 432 -17.03 5.85 -19.63
CA ASP A 432 -17.53 4.77 -20.48
C ASP A 432 -16.64 4.66 -21.71
N PHE A 433 -15.99 3.52 -21.88
CA PHE A 433 -15.12 3.23 -23.00
C PHE A 433 -15.41 1.83 -23.55
N GLU A 434 -15.67 1.71 -24.85
CA GLU A 434 -16.10 0.46 -25.51
C GLU A 434 -17.26 -0.28 -24.78
N GLY A 435 -18.22 0.47 -24.23
CA GLY A 435 -19.38 -0.07 -23.52
C GLY A 435 -19.07 -0.65 -22.12
N LYS A 436 -17.91 -0.32 -21.56
CA LYS A 436 -17.49 -0.71 -20.22
C LYS A 436 -17.10 0.52 -19.41
N LYS A 437 -17.30 0.43 -18.08
CA LYS A 437 -16.89 1.47 -17.15
C LYS A 437 -15.40 1.30 -16.79
N PHE A 438 -14.54 2.19 -17.27
CA PHE A 438 -13.11 2.23 -16.94
C PHE A 438 -12.82 3.26 -15.86
N PHE A 439 -11.94 2.90 -14.95
CA PHE A 439 -11.36 3.81 -13.98
C PHE A 439 -10.19 4.58 -14.61
N ARG A 440 -10.16 5.90 -14.43
CA ARG A 440 -9.09 6.81 -14.85
C ARG A 440 -8.03 6.89 -13.76
N SER A 441 -6.84 6.39 -14.04
CA SER A 441 -5.77 6.37 -13.03
C SER A 441 -5.18 7.75 -12.75
N GLY A 442 -5.22 8.65 -13.74
CA GLY A 442 -4.46 9.89 -13.73
C GLY A 442 -2.95 9.68 -13.87
N ASP A 443 -2.52 8.45 -14.15
CA ASP A 443 -1.14 8.10 -14.42
C ASP A 443 -0.93 7.98 -15.94
N LEU A 444 0.15 8.56 -16.42
CA LEU A 444 0.53 8.52 -17.83
C LEU A 444 1.50 7.36 -18.08
N GLY A 445 1.28 6.69 -19.19
CA GLY A 445 2.11 5.58 -19.58
C GLY A 445 1.97 5.25 -21.06
N ARG A 446 2.62 4.19 -21.46
CA ARG A 446 2.52 3.61 -22.79
C ARG A 446 2.45 2.10 -22.70
N VAL A 447 1.97 1.47 -23.74
CA VAL A 447 1.99 0.02 -23.93
C VAL A 447 2.92 -0.32 -25.10
N ASP A 448 3.74 -1.37 -24.94
CA ASP A 448 4.61 -1.84 -26.04
C ASP A 448 3.89 -2.87 -26.94
N GLU A 449 4.57 -3.29 -28.00
CA GLU A 449 4.07 -4.28 -28.98
C GLU A 449 3.76 -5.65 -28.35
N GLU A 450 4.38 -5.96 -27.22
CA GLU A 450 4.14 -7.20 -26.48
C GLU A 450 3.03 -7.07 -25.43
N GLY A 451 2.50 -5.85 -25.26
CA GLY A 451 1.39 -5.56 -24.33
C GLY A 451 1.81 -5.32 -22.88
N TYR A 452 3.09 -4.98 -22.64
CA TYR A 452 3.58 -4.53 -21.35
C TYR A 452 3.39 -3.02 -21.19
N PHE A 453 2.98 -2.62 -20.01
CA PHE A 453 2.72 -1.22 -19.66
C PHE A 453 3.93 -0.61 -18.95
N PHE A 454 4.23 0.64 -19.29
CA PHE A 454 5.32 1.42 -18.70
C PHE A 454 4.74 2.73 -18.17
N LEU A 455 5.07 3.06 -16.93
CA LEU A 455 4.72 4.35 -16.35
C LEU A 455 5.68 5.43 -16.89
N THR A 456 5.12 6.56 -17.29
CA THR A 456 5.92 7.71 -17.70
C THR A 456 5.86 8.82 -16.65
N ASP A 457 4.67 9.24 -16.22
CA ASP A 457 4.47 10.27 -15.19
C ASP A 457 3.02 10.27 -14.66
N ARG A 458 2.69 11.29 -13.86
CA ARG A 458 1.32 11.59 -13.44
C ARG A 458 0.78 12.82 -14.16
N LEU A 459 -0.42 12.73 -14.68
CA LEU A 459 -1.09 13.82 -15.42
C LEU A 459 -1.08 15.14 -14.64
N LYS A 460 -1.22 15.10 -13.32
CA LYS A 460 -1.25 16.27 -12.42
C LYS A 460 0.13 16.85 -12.08
N ARG A 461 1.23 16.19 -12.47
CA ARG A 461 2.58 16.70 -12.31
C ARG A 461 3.09 17.42 -13.55
N MET A 462 2.36 17.32 -14.66
CA MET A 462 2.75 17.97 -15.91
C MET A 462 2.97 19.49 -15.71
N ILE A 463 4.12 19.95 -16.14
CA ILE A 463 4.48 21.37 -16.14
C ILE A 463 4.25 21.91 -17.54
N ASN A 464 3.46 22.97 -17.68
CA ASN A 464 3.20 23.62 -18.96
C ASN A 464 4.17 24.79 -19.18
N ALA A 465 5.37 24.47 -19.65
CA ALA A 465 6.42 25.47 -19.91
C ALA A 465 6.23 26.10 -21.31
N SER A 466 5.56 27.24 -21.40
CA SER A 466 5.30 27.96 -22.69
C SER A 466 4.58 27.10 -23.73
N GLY A 467 3.60 26.28 -23.32
CA GLY A 467 2.88 25.37 -24.22
C GLY A 467 3.55 24.01 -24.44
N PHE A 468 4.80 23.85 -24.00
CA PHE A 468 5.46 22.55 -24.00
C PHE A 468 5.12 21.77 -22.72
N LYS A 469 4.63 20.55 -22.89
CA LYS A 469 4.34 19.63 -21.78
C LYS A 469 5.65 19.03 -21.28
N VAL A 470 6.06 19.34 -20.05
CA VAL A 470 7.23 18.77 -19.39
C VAL A 470 6.78 17.79 -18.32
N TRP A 471 7.33 16.60 -18.36
CA TRP A 471 7.01 15.53 -17.43
C TRP A 471 8.10 15.42 -16.36
N PRO A 472 7.81 15.76 -15.09
CA PRO A 472 8.78 15.72 -14.01
C PRO A 472 9.53 14.42 -13.88
N ALA A 473 8.87 13.26 -13.98
CA ALA A 473 9.53 11.97 -13.85
C ALA A 473 10.56 11.71 -14.97
N GLU A 474 10.32 12.20 -16.19
CA GLU A 474 11.29 12.10 -17.29
C GLU A 474 12.56 12.92 -16.98
N VAL A 475 12.37 14.13 -16.48
CA VAL A 475 13.49 15.01 -16.09
C VAL A 475 14.25 14.41 -14.90
N GLU A 476 13.54 13.92 -13.88
CA GLU A 476 14.11 13.23 -12.72
C GLU A 476 14.96 12.03 -13.15
N ALA A 477 14.44 11.17 -14.03
CA ALA A 477 15.16 9.99 -14.54
C ALA A 477 16.45 10.34 -15.28
N LEU A 478 16.47 11.45 -16.02
CA LEU A 478 17.68 11.96 -16.64
C LEU A 478 18.64 12.52 -15.60
N MET A 479 18.18 13.31 -14.64
CA MET A 479 19.01 13.90 -13.58
C MET A 479 19.66 12.85 -12.68
N PHE A 480 19.05 11.69 -12.45
CA PHE A 480 19.67 10.58 -11.71
C PHE A 480 20.94 10.01 -12.37
N LYS A 481 21.18 10.31 -13.65
CA LYS A 481 22.44 9.95 -14.33
C LYS A 481 23.60 10.87 -13.94
N HIS A 482 23.34 12.01 -13.30
CA HIS A 482 24.37 12.91 -12.84
C HIS A 482 25.08 12.35 -11.59
N PRO A 483 26.43 12.26 -11.56
CA PRO A 483 27.16 11.59 -10.49
C PRO A 483 26.96 12.21 -9.09
N ALA A 484 26.70 13.52 -9.03
CA ALA A 484 26.53 14.23 -7.76
C ALA A 484 25.11 14.11 -7.18
N ILE A 485 24.11 13.68 -7.93
CA ILE A 485 22.70 13.66 -7.48
C ILE A 485 22.39 12.35 -6.77
N ALA A 486 21.97 12.46 -5.50
CA ALA A 486 21.43 11.33 -4.72
C ALA A 486 19.92 11.19 -4.94
N GLU A 487 19.18 12.31 -4.83
CA GLU A 487 17.73 12.36 -5.06
C GLU A 487 17.37 13.66 -5.78
N ALA A 488 16.33 13.61 -6.62
CA ALA A 488 15.77 14.78 -7.27
C ALA A 488 14.25 14.71 -7.30
N CYS A 489 13.60 15.87 -7.17
CA CYS A 489 12.17 16.05 -7.37
C CYS A 489 11.96 17.31 -8.21
N ILE A 490 11.23 17.17 -9.32
CA ILE A 490 10.91 18.27 -10.22
C ILE A 490 9.54 18.81 -9.90
N ILE A 491 9.44 20.14 -9.79
CA ILE A 491 8.20 20.88 -9.54
C ILE A 491 8.06 22.05 -10.52
N ALA A 492 6.82 22.54 -10.65
CA ALA A 492 6.55 23.77 -11.36
C ALA A 492 6.87 24.98 -10.48
N THR A 493 7.45 26.02 -11.07
CA THR A 493 7.50 27.38 -10.48
C THR A 493 6.83 28.36 -11.42
N GLN A 494 6.28 29.45 -10.87
CA GLN A 494 5.66 30.48 -11.67
C GLN A 494 6.71 31.27 -12.45
N ASP A 495 6.44 31.53 -13.71
CA ASP A 495 7.27 32.32 -14.61
C ASP A 495 6.39 33.35 -15.32
N SER A 496 6.69 34.63 -15.14
CA SER A 496 5.88 35.74 -15.67
C SER A 496 5.76 35.77 -17.22
N TYR A 497 6.72 35.15 -17.91
CA TYR A 497 6.74 35.08 -19.38
C TYR A 497 6.21 33.77 -19.93
N ARG A 498 6.39 32.66 -19.19
CA ARG A 498 6.13 31.29 -19.65
C ARG A 498 4.90 30.64 -19.02
N GLY A 499 4.29 31.29 -18.04
CA GLY A 499 3.26 30.71 -17.17
C GLY A 499 3.90 29.82 -16.11
N GLU A 500 4.45 28.69 -16.51
CA GLU A 500 5.19 27.78 -15.62
C GLU A 500 6.61 27.52 -16.12
N SER A 501 7.51 27.22 -15.21
CA SER A 501 8.90 26.86 -15.46
C SER A 501 9.31 25.66 -14.60
N VAL A 502 10.35 24.97 -15.02
CA VAL A 502 10.85 23.74 -14.37
C VAL A 502 11.85 24.10 -13.28
N LYS A 503 11.59 23.69 -12.03
CA LYS A 503 12.49 23.82 -10.89
C LYS A 503 12.86 22.42 -10.35
N ALA A 504 14.14 22.21 -10.05
CA ALA A 504 14.65 20.97 -9.47
C ALA A 504 14.94 21.14 -7.98
N ILE A 505 14.38 20.28 -7.14
CA ILE A 505 14.75 20.13 -5.72
C ILE A 505 15.69 18.94 -5.62
N VAL A 506 16.94 19.14 -5.17
CA VAL A 506 18.02 18.17 -5.29
C VAL A 506 18.66 17.87 -3.94
N VAL A 507 18.89 16.58 -3.68
CA VAL A 507 19.77 16.11 -2.60
C VAL A 507 21.09 15.66 -3.24
N LEU A 508 22.20 16.26 -2.81
CA LEU A 508 23.52 15.89 -3.27
C LEU A 508 24.07 14.66 -2.52
N ARG A 509 24.88 13.87 -3.20
CA ARG A 509 25.69 12.83 -2.54
C ARG A 509 26.75 13.50 -1.66
N ALA A 510 27.03 12.93 -0.50
CA ALA A 510 27.99 13.49 0.47
C ALA A 510 29.39 13.71 -0.15
N SER A 511 29.81 12.85 -1.08
CA SER A 511 31.08 12.97 -1.82
C SER A 511 31.12 14.12 -2.83
N HIS A 512 30.00 14.80 -3.09
CA HIS A 512 29.85 15.85 -4.11
C HIS A 512 29.23 17.14 -3.53
N SER A 513 29.45 17.42 -2.26
CA SER A 513 28.89 18.61 -1.56
C SER A 513 29.34 19.97 -2.11
N ALA A 514 30.40 20.00 -2.92
CA ALA A 514 30.88 21.20 -3.59
C ALA A 514 30.19 21.50 -4.93
N THR A 515 29.32 20.64 -5.42
CA THR A 515 28.58 20.83 -6.68
C THR A 515 27.65 22.03 -6.56
N THR A 516 27.73 22.95 -7.52
CA THR A 516 26.91 24.17 -7.54
C THR A 516 25.62 24.00 -8.33
N GLU A 517 24.67 24.93 -8.16
CA GLU A 517 23.47 25.02 -8.98
C GLU A 517 23.82 25.14 -10.47
N GLN A 518 24.80 25.94 -10.81
CA GLN A 518 25.26 26.17 -12.18
C GLN A 518 25.75 24.88 -12.85
N ASP A 519 26.47 24.03 -12.10
CA ASP A 519 26.98 22.75 -12.60
C ASP A 519 25.81 21.83 -12.98
N ILE A 520 24.79 21.74 -12.13
CA ILE A 520 23.59 20.93 -12.40
C ILE A 520 22.81 21.50 -13.59
N LEU A 521 22.59 22.80 -13.64
CA LEU A 521 21.86 23.45 -14.73
C LEU A 521 22.58 23.29 -16.07
N GLN A 522 23.91 23.43 -16.09
CA GLN A 522 24.69 23.24 -17.30
C GLN A 522 24.61 21.79 -17.77
N TRP A 523 24.80 20.83 -16.85
CA TRP A 523 24.68 19.42 -17.19
C TRP A 523 23.29 19.09 -17.75
N CYS A 524 22.21 19.61 -17.15
CA CYS A 524 20.86 19.40 -17.66
C CYS A 524 20.67 19.96 -19.08
N ARG A 525 21.22 21.15 -19.38
CA ARG A 525 21.16 21.73 -20.73
C ARG A 525 21.89 20.89 -21.77
N ASP A 526 22.99 20.26 -21.38
CA ASP A 526 23.80 19.44 -22.27
C ASP A 526 23.22 18.05 -22.51
N ASN A 527 22.34 17.56 -21.60
CA ASN A 527 21.84 16.18 -21.62
C ASN A 527 20.33 16.04 -21.87
N MET A 528 19.58 17.14 -21.98
CA MET A 528 18.16 17.10 -22.28
C MET A 528 17.69 18.31 -23.11
N ALA A 529 16.53 18.19 -23.72
CA ALA A 529 15.94 19.26 -24.50
C ALA A 529 15.75 20.54 -23.65
N VAL A 530 16.07 21.71 -24.21
CA VAL A 530 16.10 23.00 -23.51
C VAL A 530 14.80 23.35 -22.77
N TYR A 531 13.65 22.95 -23.32
CA TYR A 531 12.36 23.20 -22.69
C TYR A 531 12.09 22.31 -21.48
N LYS A 532 12.76 21.15 -21.36
CA LYS A 532 12.69 20.21 -20.23
C LYS A 532 13.69 20.54 -19.12
N ALA A 533 14.81 21.16 -19.47
CA ALA A 533 15.89 21.45 -18.52
C ALA A 533 15.40 22.39 -17.40
N PRO A 534 15.66 22.04 -16.13
CA PRO A 534 15.38 22.93 -15.01
C PRO A 534 16.05 24.30 -15.21
N ARG A 535 15.39 25.35 -14.76
CA ARG A 535 15.91 26.72 -14.82
C ARG A 535 16.43 27.20 -13.47
N SER A 536 16.03 26.53 -12.42
CA SER A 536 16.54 26.74 -11.07
C SER A 536 16.71 25.41 -10.35
N VAL A 537 17.67 25.36 -9.44
CA VAL A 537 17.94 24.22 -8.58
C VAL A 537 17.95 24.69 -7.13
N GLN A 538 17.28 23.97 -6.28
CA GLN A 538 17.32 24.17 -4.84
C GLN A 538 17.89 22.93 -4.17
N PHE A 539 18.98 23.08 -3.43
CA PHE A 539 19.55 22.01 -2.65
C PHE A 539 18.85 21.87 -1.29
N VAL A 540 18.55 20.62 -0.92
CA VAL A 540 17.94 20.27 0.37
C VAL A 540 18.68 19.09 1.01
N ALA A 541 18.63 19.00 2.34
CA ALA A 541 19.26 17.89 3.06
C ALA A 541 18.55 16.55 2.82
N ALA A 542 17.22 16.57 2.65
CA ALA A 542 16.40 15.40 2.34
C ALA A 542 15.09 15.84 1.66
N LEU A 543 14.55 14.98 0.78
CA LEU A 543 13.21 15.17 0.25
C LEU A 543 12.14 14.68 1.25
N PRO A 544 11.00 15.38 1.39
CA PRO A 544 9.90 14.92 2.21
C PRO A 544 9.32 13.62 1.62
N LYS A 545 9.15 12.59 2.47
CA LYS A 545 8.64 11.29 2.07
C LYS A 545 7.41 10.92 2.87
N SER A 546 6.45 10.27 2.22
CA SER A 546 5.30 9.65 2.88
C SER A 546 5.73 8.44 3.72
N GLY A 547 4.83 7.95 4.57
CA GLY A 547 5.07 6.74 5.34
C GLY A 547 5.31 5.46 4.52
N SER A 548 4.99 5.49 3.23
CA SER A 548 5.34 4.43 2.28
C SER A 548 6.66 4.69 1.53
N GLY A 549 7.45 5.70 1.93
CA GLY A 549 8.73 6.05 1.33
C GLY A 549 8.65 6.82 0.00
N LYS A 550 7.45 7.22 -0.45
CA LYS A 550 7.27 8.01 -1.69
C LYS A 550 7.55 9.48 -1.44
N VAL A 551 8.26 10.13 -2.37
CA VAL A 551 8.49 11.59 -2.32
C VAL A 551 7.17 12.33 -2.35
N MET A 552 6.97 13.25 -1.41
CA MET A 552 5.78 14.10 -1.30
C MET A 552 5.96 15.35 -2.17
N TRP A 553 6.04 15.15 -3.50
CA TRP A 553 6.28 16.22 -4.46
C TRP A 553 5.29 17.38 -4.33
N ARG A 554 4.06 17.09 -3.90
CA ARG A 554 3.04 18.11 -3.71
C ARG A 554 3.38 19.06 -2.56
N ALA A 555 3.88 18.56 -1.44
CA ALA A 555 4.30 19.42 -0.34
C ALA A 555 5.40 20.38 -0.79
N LEU A 556 6.29 19.92 -1.68
CA LEU A 556 7.29 20.77 -2.32
C LEU A 556 6.66 21.79 -3.27
N GLN A 557 5.69 21.38 -4.07
CA GLN A 557 4.96 22.25 -4.99
C GLN A 557 4.15 23.33 -4.25
N GLU A 558 3.46 22.97 -3.17
CA GLU A 558 2.67 23.89 -2.34
C GLU A 558 3.57 24.89 -1.60
N ALA A 559 4.72 24.43 -1.10
CA ALA A 559 5.71 25.31 -0.47
C ALA A 559 6.30 26.33 -1.47
N GLU A 560 6.49 25.93 -2.73
CA GLU A 560 6.97 26.82 -3.80
C GLU A 560 5.93 27.90 -4.16
N VAL A 561 4.65 27.54 -4.19
CA VAL A 561 3.56 28.51 -4.49
C VAL A 561 3.35 29.50 -3.33
N ALA A 562 3.67 29.10 -2.09
CA ALA A 562 3.54 29.95 -0.90
C ALA A 562 4.74 30.87 -0.67
N SER A 563 5.86 30.68 -1.38
CA SER A 563 7.09 31.49 -1.30
C SER A 563 7.09 32.63 -2.32
#